data_cb76e8dd205fa9e47b271c2fd3666fd2
#
_entry.id   cb76e8dd205fa9e47b271c2fd3666fd2
#
_cell.length_a   1.000
_cell.length_b   1.000
_cell.length_c   1.000
_cell.angle_alpha   90.00
_cell.angle_beta   90.00
_cell.angle_gamma   90.00
#
_symmetry.space_group_name_H-M   'P 1'
#
loop_
_entity.id
_entity.type
_entity.pdbx_description
1 polymer ?
#
loop_
_entity_poly.entity_id
_entity_poly.type
_entity_poly.pdbx_seq_one_letter_code
_entity_poly.pdbx_strand_id
1 'polypeptide(L)'
;MIPTEMDAVVPTGTGGPEVLELGRRPVPSPAAHEVLVEVDACGVNGPDLVQRRGHYPPPKGASDLLGLEVSGKVVAVGSDVTKWKVGDEICALTNGGGYAEYVAIDASHCLTIPDGVSITDAAGLCETFFTVWSNIFHGHDVKEGMNFLVHGGAGGIGSTAIQLGAAMGLNVFTTAASSEECDYCERLGATRAINFRDEDFVEVVREAGGADIILDIIAGDYVERNFKAARHDARIVQIAFNKGSKMEINLMPVMLKRLTYTGSTLRSRPDAFKTAIAAELQEKVWPLFPKKLVTVTHSVLPMSQAAEAHAMMEAAQHRGKILLKP
;
A
#
# COMPACT_ATOMS: atom_id res chain seq x y z
N MET A 1 16.58 24.74 -12.83
CA MET A 1 15.90 24.77 -14.16
C MET A 1 15.44 23.35 -14.42
N ILE A 2 14.16 23.12 -14.71
CA ILE A 2 13.61 21.81 -15.00
C ILE A 2 14.19 21.34 -16.34
N PRO A 3 14.75 20.10 -16.42
CA PRO A 3 15.28 19.58 -17.69
C PRO A 3 14.14 19.20 -18.64
N THR A 4 14.45 18.98 -19.91
CA THR A 4 13.48 18.54 -20.93
C THR A 4 13.30 17.02 -20.94
N GLU A 5 14.30 16.30 -20.46
CA GLU A 5 14.32 14.83 -20.37
C GLU A 5 14.79 14.40 -18.99
N MET A 6 14.35 13.22 -18.57
CA MET A 6 14.64 12.61 -17.28
C MET A 6 15.01 11.14 -17.44
N ASP A 7 15.71 10.60 -16.46
CA ASP A 7 15.87 9.16 -16.28
C ASP A 7 14.60 8.56 -15.66
N ALA A 8 14.22 7.39 -16.16
CA ALA A 8 13.08 6.63 -15.67
C ALA A 8 13.31 5.14 -15.85
N VAL A 9 12.66 4.30 -15.03
CA VAL A 9 12.62 2.86 -15.28
C VAL A 9 11.57 2.57 -16.35
N VAL A 10 12.04 2.11 -17.49
CA VAL A 10 11.23 1.85 -18.68
C VAL A 10 11.13 0.34 -18.88
N PRO A 11 9.95 -0.26 -18.78
CA PRO A 11 9.78 -1.66 -19.11
C PRO A 11 10.03 -1.89 -20.63
N THR A 12 10.91 -2.81 -20.97
CA THR A 12 11.19 -3.21 -22.38
C THR A 12 10.11 -4.14 -22.93
N GLY A 13 9.17 -4.55 -22.10
CA GLY A 13 8.04 -5.42 -22.42
C GLY A 13 7.33 -5.88 -21.15
N THR A 14 6.49 -6.91 -21.28
CA THR A 14 5.90 -7.59 -20.12
C THR A 14 6.72 -8.83 -19.76
N GLY A 15 6.97 -9.07 -18.48
CA GLY A 15 7.80 -10.21 -18.09
C GLY A 15 8.21 -10.23 -16.63
N GLY A 16 9.33 -10.88 -16.35
CA GLY A 16 10.00 -10.91 -15.06
C GLY A 16 10.72 -9.58 -14.75
N PRO A 17 11.44 -9.51 -13.62
CA PRO A 17 12.16 -8.28 -13.22
C PRO A 17 13.15 -7.76 -14.28
N GLU A 18 13.70 -8.64 -15.10
CA GLU A 18 14.70 -8.35 -16.15
C GLU A 18 14.22 -7.37 -17.23
N VAL A 19 12.92 -7.14 -17.37
CA VAL A 19 12.38 -6.18 -18.33
C VAL A 19 12.49 -4.72 -17.88
N LEU A 20 12.91 -4.48 -16.64
CA LEU A 20 13.03 -3.14 -16.07
C LEU A 20 14.43 -2.57 -16.33
N GLU A 21 14.51 -1.56 -17.18
CA GLU A 21 15.76 -0.91 -17.56
C GLU A 21 15.67 0.60 -17.37
N LEU A 22 16.81 1.25 -17.08
CA LEU A 22 16.87 2.71 -17.13
C LEU A 22 16.80 3.19 -18.58
N GLY A 23 16.01 4.21 -18.81
CA GLY A 23 15.85 4.85 -20.11
C GLY A 23 15.49 6.33 -19.96
N ARG A 24 15.54 7.05 -21.10
CA ARG A 24 15.20 8.48 -21.13
C ARG A 24 13.72 8.65 -21.46
N ARG A 25 13.08 9.61 -20.79
CA ARG A 25 11.70 10.05 -21.04
C ARG A 25 11.62 11.58 -20.99
N PRO A 26 10.68 12.19 -21.72
CA PRO A 26 10.40 13.61 -21.53
C PRO A 26 9.91 13.86 -20.12
N VAL A 27 10.34 15.00 -19.54
CA VAL A 27 9.75 15.46 -18.26
C VAL A 27 8.31 15.89 -18.53
N PRO A 28 7.31 15.39 -17.75
CA PRO A 28 5.92 15.74 -17.98
C PRO A 28 5.66 17.22 -17.62
N SER A 29 4.74 17.85 -18.34
CA SER A 29 4.20 19.15 -17.95
C SER A 29 2.96 18.94 -17.09
N PRO A 30 2.85 19.57 -15.90
CA PRO A 30 1.68 19.41 -15.07
C PRO A 30 0.43 20.03 -15.74
N ALA A 31 -0.69 19.35 -15.68
CA ALA A 31 -1.99 19.91 -16.04
C ALA A 31 -2.42 21.00 -15.05
N ALA A 32 -3.52 21.71 -15.33
CA ALA A 32 -3.98 22.82 -14.51
C ALA A 32 -4.18 22.47 -13.03
N HIS A 33 -4.59 21.24 -12.74
CA HIS A 33 -4.86 20.72 -11.39
C HIS A 33 -3.70 19.91 -10.78
N GLU A 34 -2.57 19.80 -11.50
CA GLU A 34 -1.44 18.97 -11.08
C GLU A 34 -0.25 19.78 -10.56
N VAL A 35 0.59 19.14 -9.79
CA VAL A 35 1.94 19.58 -9.44
C VAL A 35 2.97 18.73 -10.18
N LEU A 36 4.11 19.30 -10.55
CA LEU A 36 5.28 18.55 -10.98
C LEU A 36 6.21 18.38 -9.76
N VAL A 37 6.55 17.14 -9.47
CA VAL A 37 7.41 16.76 -8.36
C VAL A 37 8.75 16.25 -8.88
N GLU A 38 9.84 16.82 -8.36
CA GLU A 38 11.18 16.24 -8.42
C GLU A 38 11.24 15.16 -7.35
N VAL A 39 11.38 13.91 -7.78
CA VAL A 39 11.26 12.72 -6.92
C VAL A 39 12.51 12.54 -6.08
N ASP A 40 12.36 12.47 -4.75
CA ASP A 40 13.43 12.04 -3.84
C ASP A 40 13.49 10.51 -3.78
N ALA A 41 12.32 9.87 -3.65
CA ALA A 41 12.19 8.42 -3.66
C ALA A 41 10.79 8.00 -4.09
N CYS A 42 10.65 6.73 -4.50
CA CYS A 42 9.36 6.09 -4.79
C CYS A 42 9.27 4.71 -4.12
N GLY A 43 8.05 4.30 -3.76
CA GLY A 43 7.80 3.00 -3.14
C GLY A 43 7.55 1.90 -4.18
N VAL A 44 8.10 0.70 -3.93
CA VAL A 44 7.78 -0.51 -4.70
C VAL A 44 6.56 -1.18 -4.07
N ASN A 45 5.59 -1.55 -4.92
CA ASN A 45 4.31 -2.09 -4.50
C ASN A 45 3.89 -3.32 -5.30
N GLY A 46 3.05 -4.17 -4.73
CA GLY A 46 2.52 -5.36 -5.40
C GLY A 46 1.90 -5.09 -6.79
N PRO A 47 1.07 -4.04 -6.95
CA PRO A 47 0.51 -3.67 -8.25
C PRO A 47 1.57 -3.34 -9.33
N ASP A 48 2.75 -2.83 -8.96
CA ASP A 48 3.84 -2.59 -9.91
C ASP A 48 4.31 -3.91 -10.55
N LEU A 49 4.42 -4.97 -9.75
CA LEU A 49 4.77 -6.30 -10.22
C LEU A 49 3.69 -6.86 -11.17
N VAL A 50 2.42 -6.63 -10.84
CA VAL A 50 1.29 -7.08 -11.64
C VAL A 50 1.21 -6.29 -12.96
N GLN A 51 1.46 -4.98 -12.94
CA GLN A 51 1.56 -4.13 -14.15
C GLN A 51 2.72 -4.59 -15.04
N ARG A 52 3.91 -4.80 -14.48
CA ARG A 52 5.08 -5.30 -15.22
C ARG A 52 4.76 -6.61 -15.95
N ARG A 53 3.97 -7.50 -15.33
CA ARG A 53 3.52 -8.77 -15.93
C ARG A 53 2.37 -8.61 -16.94
N GLY A 54 1.87 -7.37 -17.19
CA GLY A 54 0.80 -7.09 -18.14
C GLY A 54 -0.62 -7.32 -17.62
N HIS A 55 -0.81 -7.55 -16.32
CA HIS A 55 -2.10 -7.89 -15.74
C HIS A 55 -2.78 -6.75 -14.98
N TYR A 56 -2.17 -5.56 -14.93
CA TYR A 56 -2.71 -4.38 -14.26
C TYR A 56 -2.40 -3.10 -15.06
N PRO A 57 -3.07 -2.91 -16.22
CA PRO A 57 -2.78 -1.76 -17.08
C PRO A 57 -3.11 -0.43 -16.39
N PRO A 58 -2.36 0.65 -16.70
CA PRO A 58 -2.66 1.98 -16.19
C PRO A 58 -4.05 2.45 -16.66
N PRO A 59 -4.75 3.26 -15.86
CA PRO A 59 -5.97 3.93 -16.31
C PRO A 59 -5.71 4.81 -17.54
N LYS A 60 -6.74 5.03 -18.33
CA LYS A 60 -6.63 5.89 -19.51
C LYS A 60 -6.15 7.30 -19.13
N GLY A 61 -5.08 7.76 -19.75
CA GLY A 61 -4.47 9.07 -19.51
C GLY A 61 -3.41 9.09 -18.39
N ALA A 62 -3.26 8.01 -17.61
CA ALA A 62 -2.16 7.89 -16.65
C ALA A 62 -0.85 7.51 -17.36
N SER A 63 0.28 7.76 -16.69
CA SER A 63 1.61 7.35 -17.15
C SER A 63 1.68 5.82 -17.38
N ASP A 64 2.37 5.39 -18.41
CA ASP A 64 2.71 4.00 -18.69
C ASP A 64 3.84 3.47 -17.80
N LEU A 65 4.62 4.38 -17.20
CA LEU A 65 5.67 4.04 -16.25
C LEU A 65 5.08 3.51 -14.93
N LEU A 66 5.84 2.64 -14.28
CA LEU A 66 5.53 2.10 -12.96
C LEU A 66 5.66 3.16 -11.86
N GLY A 67 5.25 2.78 -10.65
CA GLY A 67 5.36 3.59 -9.43
C GLY A 67 4.06 4.29 -9.08
N LEU A 68 3.49 3.90 -7.94
CA LEU A 68 2.17 4.34 -7.48
C LEU A 68 2.24 5.32 -6.30
N GLU A 69 3.42 5.57 -5.78
CA GLU A 69 3.65 6.54 -4.70
C GLU A 69 5.06 7.12 -4.81
N VAL A 70 5.19 8.35 -4.37
CA VAL A 70 6.47 9.07 -4.32
C VAL A 70 6.55 9.98 -3.12
N SER A 71 7.76 10.42 -2.81
CA SER A 71 8.03 11.65 -2.08
C SER A 71 8.99 12.52 -2.88
N GLY A 72 8.96 13.80 -2.64
CA GLY A 72 9.84 14.71 -3.36
C GLY A 72 9.47 16.17 -3.15
N LYS A 73 10.06 17.03 -3.98
CA LYS A 73 9.88 18.47 -3.93
C LYS A 73 9.05 18.96 -5.11
N VAL A 74 8.06 19.79 -4.85
CA VAL A 74 7.27 20.47 -5.88
C VAL A 74 8.18 21.47 -6.63
N VAL A 75 8.30 21.30 -7.97
CA VAL A 75 9.13 22.16 -8.83
C VAL A 75 8.32 23.00 -9.82
N ALA A 76 7.06 22.62 -10.08
CA ALA A 76 6.09 23.44 -10.80
C ALA A 76 4.67 23.13 -10.33
N VAL A 77 3.75 24.07 -10.53
CA VAL A 77 2.34 23.95 -10.17
C VAL A 77 1.45 24.34 -11.35
N GLY A 78 0.36 23.63 -11.56
CA GLY A 78 -0.66 23.98 -12.53
C GLY A 78 -1.46 25.22 -12.10
N SER A 79 -2.18 25.83 -13.05
CA SER A 79 -2.88 27.12 -12.85
C SER A 79 -3.96 27.11 -11.77
N ASP A 80 -4.56 25.94 -11.51
CA ASP A 80 -5.67 25.79 -10.57
C ASP A 80 -5.21 25.33 -9.17
N VAL A 81 -3.90 25.06 -9.02
CA VAL A 81 -3.33 24.59 -7.76
C VAL A 81 -3.15 25.76 -6.81
N THR A 82 -3.80 25.71 -5.65
CA THR A 82 -3.74 26.74 -4.61
C THR A 82 -3.13 26.26 -3.30
N LYS A 83 -3.13 24.94 -3.05
CA LYS A 83 -2.65 24.33 -1.80
C LYS A 83 -1.13 24.21 -1.74
N TRP A 84 -0.48 24.02 -2.89
CA TRP A 84 0.95 23.73 -2.98
C TRP A 84 1.69 24.85 -3.73
N LYS A 85 2.96 25.02 -3.41
CA LYS A 85 3.87 25.95 -4.09
C LYS A 85 5.22 25.29 -4.38
N VAL A 86 5.96 25.87 -5.31
CA VAL A 86 7.33 25.45 -5.62
C VAL A 86 8.19 25.50 -4.35
N GLY A 87 8.91 24.42 -4.09
CA GLY A 87 9.75 24.20 -2.92
C GLY A 87 9.11 23.39 -1.80
N ASP A 88 7.80 23.15 -1.83
CA ASP A 88 7.14 22.31 -0.82
C ASP A 88 7.61 20.85 -0.94
N GLU A 89 7.89 20.22 0.19
CA GLU A 89 8.18 18.79 0.28
C GLU A 89 6.89 18.01 0.57
N ILE A 90 6.65 16.98 -0.23
CA ILE A 90 5.40 16.21 -0.16
C ILE A 90 5.66 14.70 -0.26
N CYS A 91 4.67 13.92 0.18
CA CYS A 91 4.46 12.55 -0.29
C CYS A 91 3.12 12.48 -1.02
N ALA A 92 2.99 11.55 -1.98
CA ALA A 92 1.81 11.51 -2.82
C ALA A 92 1.48 10.10 -3.33
N LEU A 93 0.17 9.87 -3.52
CA LEU A 93 -0.33 8.75 -4.30
C LEU A 93 -0.38 9.16 -5.78
N THR A 94 0.13 8.32 -6.68
CA THR A 94 0.07 8.56 -8.13
C THR A 94 -0.56 7.40 -8.88
N ASN A 95 -1.01 7.63 -10.11
CA ASN A 95 -1.60 6.60 -10.97
C ASN A 95 -0.55 5.90 -11.88
N GLY A 96 0.71 6.12 -11.64
CA GLY A 96 1.87 5.67 -12.39
C GLY A 96 2.90 6.79 -12.51
N GLY A 97 4.07 6.49 -13.04
CA GLY A 97 5.13 7.49 -13.27
C GLY A 97 6.08 7.70 -12.09
N GLY A 98 5.88 7.05 -10.96
CA GLY A 98 6.74 7.23 -9.78
C GLY A 98 8.17 6.72 -9.96
N TYR A 99 8.43 5.79 -10.88
CA TYR A 99 9.77 5.30 -11.15
C TYR A 99 10.52 6.19 -12.16
N ALA A 100 10.60 7.48 -11.86
CA ALA A 100 11.24 8.50 -12.68
C ALA A 100 11.77 9.65 -11.80
N GLU A 101 12.68 10.48 -12.34
CA GLU A 101 13.17 11.67 -11.63
C GLU A 101 12.09 12.75 -11.43
N TYR A 102 11.07 12.79 -12.30
CA TYR A 102 9.97 13.76 -12.23
C TYR A 102 8.64 13.08 -12.50
N VAL A 103 7.59 13.49 -11.81
CA VAL A 103 6.24 13.00 -12.02
C VAL A 103 5.20 14.12 -11.85
N ALA A 104 4.21 14.17 -12.75
CA ALA A 104 3.06 15.06 -12.61
C ALA A 104 1.96 14.33 -11.82
N ILE A 105 1.42 14.98 -10.78
CA ILE A 105 0.49 14.37 -9.82
C ILE A 105 -0.68 15.32 -9.56
N ASP A 106 -1.89 14.80 -9.48
CA ASP A 106 -3.05 15.56 -9.00
C ASP A 106 -2.73 16.16 -7.61
N ALA A 107 -2.82 17.46 -7.52
CA ALA A 107 -2.48 18.21 -6.30
C ALA A 107 -3.32 17.79 -5.07
N SER A 108 -4.51 17.22 -5.30
CA SER A 108 -5.38 16.72 -4.24
C SER A 108 -4.96 15.37 -3.66
N HIS A 109 -4.08 14.63 -4.35
CA HIS A 109 -3.50 13.37 -3.86
C HIS A 109 -2.15 13.55 -3.15
N CYS A 110 -1.69 14.81 -3.02
CA CYS A 110 -0.47 15.18 -2.31
C CYS A 110 -0.77 15.48 -0.84
N LEU A 111 0.10 14.99 0.04
CA LEU A 111 0.05 15.20 1.49
C LEU A 111 1.37 15.81 1.95
N THR A 112 1.33 16.51 3.09
CA THR A 112 2.57 16.91 3.79
C THR A 112 3.29 15.66 4.28
N ILE A 113 4.59 15.75 4.46
CA ILE A 113 5.34 14.67 5.14
C ILE A 113 4.99 14.74 6.64
N PRO A 114 4.67 13.60 7.30
CA PRO A 114 4.38 13.59 8.73
C PRO A 114 5.58 14.01 9.58
N ASP A 115 5.33 14.60 10.74
CA ASP A 115 6.38 15.00 11.67
C ASP A 115 7.30 13.82 12.04
N GLY A 116 8.60 14.05 11.98
CA GLY A 116 9.62 13.05 12.32
C GLY A 116 9.89 12.00 11.24
N VAL A 117 9.26 12.11 10.08
CA VAL A 117 9.51 11.24 8.92
C VAL A 117 10.46 11.94 7.95
N SER A 118 11.49 11.21 7.48
CA SER A 118 12.38 11.73 6.43
C SER A 118 11.65 11.80 5.07
N ILE A 119 12.10 12.71 4.19
CA ILE A 119 11.53 12.80 2.84
C ILE A 119 11.64 11.44 2.11
N THR A 120 12.74 10.73 2.25
CA THR A 120 12.96 9.42 1.62
C THR A 120 11.98 8.37 2.17
N ASP A 121 11.82 8.27 3.51
CA ASP A 121 10.91 7.28 4.09
C ASP A 121 9.43 7.59 3.77
N ALA A 122 9.08 8.85 3.56
CA ALA A 122 7.73 9.27 3.20
C ALA A 122 7.27 8.70 1.84
N ALA A 123 8.21 8.30 0.97
CA ALA A 123 7.91 7.64 -0.29
C ALA A 123 7.20 6.28 -0.15
N GLY A 124 7.28 5.65 1.02
CA GLY A 124 6.65 4.36 1.29
C GLY A 124 5.31 4.43 2.02
N LEU A 125 4.71 5.62 2.17
CA LEU A 125 3.51 5.81 2.99
C LEU A 125 2.20 5.74 2.18
N CYS A 126 2.12 6.47 1.07
CA CYS A 126 0.83 6.78 0.46
C CYS A 126 0.09 5.53 -0.04
N GLU A 127 0.72 4.64 -0.80
CA GLU A 127 0.02 3.47 -1.37
C GLU A 127 -0.55 2.57 -0.27
N THR A 128 0.21 2.29 0.79
CA THR A 128 -0.24 1.39 1.84
C THR A 128 -1.26 2.06 2.78
N PHE A 129 -1.04 3.32 3.15
CA PHE A 129 -1.97 4.04 4.03
C PHE A 129 -3.31 4.34 3.34
N PHE A 130 -3.31 4.78 2.09
CA PHE A 130 -4.55 4.94 1.32
C PHE A 130 -5.29 3.62 1.16
N THR A 131 -4.57 2.54 0.84
CA THR A 131 -5.17 1.21 0.66
C THR A 131 -5.79 0.70 1.95
N VAL A 132 -5.05 0.72 3.06
CA VAL A 132 -5.59 0.23 4.34
C VAL A 132 -6.71 1.12 4.83
N TRP A 133 -6.53 2.44 4.81
CA TRP A 133 -7.55 3.37 5.29
C TRP A 133 -8.86 3.25 4.52
N SER A 134 -8.80 3.25 3.19
CA SER A 134 -9.99 3.15 2.34
C SER A 134 -10.75 1.84 2.48
N ASN A 135 -10.05 0.76 2.81
CA ASN A 135 -10.66 -0.57 2.92
C ASN A 135 -11.14 -0.90 4.32
N ILE A 136 -10.54 -0.33 5.36
CA ILE A 136 -10.82 -0.72 6.74
C ILE A 136 -11.63 0.36 7.47
N PHE A 137 -11.24 1.63 7.34
CA PHE A 137 -11.76 2.70 8.19
C PHE A 137 -12.74 3.64 7.46
N HIS A 138 -12.43 4.07 6.23
CA HIS A 138 -13.26 5.02 5.50
C HIS A 138 -14.66 4.50 5.21
N GLY A 139 -15.69 5.18 5.75
CA GLY A 139 -17.09 4.80 5.58
C GLY A 139 -17.53 3.53 6.32
N HIS A 140 -16.74 3.05 7.26
CA HIS A 140 -17.04 1.86 8.05
C HIS A 140 -17.09 2.16 9.55
N ASP A 141 -18.02 1.51 10.26
CA ASP A 141 -18.18 1.63 11.72
C ASP A 141 -17.20 0.70 12.44
N VAL A 142 -15.92 1.11 12.47
CA VAL A 142 -14.85 0.39 13.16
C VAL A 142 -14.73 0.90 14.59
N LYS A 143 -14.79 -0.02 15.58
CA LYS A 143 -14.82 0.30 17.00
C LYS A 143 -13.61 -0.26 17.72
N GLU A 144 -13.16 0.45 18.76
CA GLU A 144 -12.15 -0.05 19.69
C GLU A 144 -12.54 -1.43 20.25
N GLY A 145 -11.56 -2.32 20.38
CA GLY A 145 -11.73 -3.68 20.84
C GLY A 145 -12.20 -4.70 19.79
N MET A 146 -12.53 -4.28 18.55
CA MET A 146 -12.79 -5.22 17.46
C MET A 146 -11.54 -6.04 17.12
N ASN A 147 -11.74 -7.32 16.80
CA ASN A 147 -10.68 -8.21 16.34
C ASN A 147 -10.43 -8.01 14.84
N PHE A 148 -9.23 -7.59 14.49
CA PHE A 148 -8.79 -7.34 13.12
C PHE A 148 -7.71 -8.34 12.72
N LEU A 149 -8.01 -9.23 11.75
CA LEU A 149 -7.06 -10.17 11.19
C LEU A 149 -6.44 -9.62 9.89
N VAL A 150 -5.11 -9.58 9.84
CA VAL A 150 -4.34 -9.13 8.67
C VAL A 150 -3.45 -10.28 8.20
N HIS A 151 -3.56 -10.68 6.95
CA HIS A 151 -2.66 -11.68 6.39
C HIS A 151 -1.39 -11.03 5.80
N GLY A 152 -0.23 -11.65 6.07
CA GLY A 152 1.06 -11.17 5.58
C GLY A 152 1.57 -9.92 6.32
N GLY A 153 1.59 -9.98 7.66
CA GLY A 153 1.90 -8.85 8.54
C GLY A 153 3.24 -8.18 8.33
N ALA A 154 4.26 -8.92 7.87
CA ALA A 154 5.60 -8.37 7.69
C ALA A 154 5.78 -7.50 6.44
N GLY A 155 4.90 -7.58 5.45
CA GLY A 155 4.96 -6.77 4.22
C GLY A 155 4.47 -5.32 4.42
N GLY A 156 4.54 -4.51 3.36
CA GLY A 156 4.13 -3.09 3.42
C GLY A 156 2.68 -2.87 3.84
N ILE A 157 1.73 -3.58 3.24
CA ILE A 157 0.30 -3.53 3.63
C ILE A 157 0.13 -4.02 5.07
N GLY A 158 0.73 -5.17 5.41
CA GLY A 158 0.57 -5.78 6.73
C GLY A 158 1.09 -4.88 7.85
N SER A 159 2.31 -4.36 7.72
CA SER A 159 2.90 -3.47 8.71
C SER A 159 2.13 -2.16 8.90
N THR A 160 1.58 -1.60 7.82
CA THR A 160 0.69 -0.43 7.89
C THR A 160 -0.64 -0.78 8.58
N ALA A 161 -1.25 -1.90 8.21
CA ALA A 161 -2.53 -2.33 8.79
C ALA A 161 -2.42 -2.65 10.29
N ILE A 162 -1.32 -3.29 10.72
CA ILE A 162 -1.04 -3.56 12.13
C ILE A 162 -0.95 -2.25 12.91
N GLN A 163 -0.12 -1.32 12.46
CA GLN A 163 0.07 -0.03 13.14
C GLN A 163 -1.22 0.79 13.19
N LEU A 164 -1.95 0.90 12.08
CA LEU A 164 -3.23 1.60 12.05
C LEU A 164 -4.27 0.94 12.96
N GLY A 165 -4.41 -0.38 12.89
CA GLY A 165 -5.32 -1.12 13.76
C GLY A 165 -5.02 -0.90 15.24
N ALA A 166 -3.77 -1.05 15.65
CA ALA A 166 -3.34 -0.81 17.03
C ALA A 166 -3.54 0.64 17.47
N ALA A 167 -3.20 1.62 16.60
CA ALA A 167 -3.39 3.04 16.91
C ALA A 167 -4.86 3.43 17.08
N MET A 168 -5.78 2.71 16.41
CA MET A 168 -7.25 2.88 16.49
C MET A 168 -7.90 1.97 17.56
N GLY A 169 -7.10 1.27 18.37
CA GLY A 169 -7.59 0.47 19.50
C GLY A 169 -8.15 -0.91 19.15
N LEU A 170 -7.79 -1.46 17.96
CA LEU A 170 -8.20 -2.80 17.56
C LEU A 170 -7.29 -3.86 18.21
N ASN A 171 -7.83 -5.06 18.43
CA ASN A 171 -7.04 -6.25 18.71
C ASN A 171 -6.53 -6.82 17.39
N VAL A 172 -5.27 -6.58 17.06
CA VAL A 172 -4.71 -6.96 15.76
C VAL A 172 -4.10 -8.34 15.82
N PHE A 173 -4.64 -9.26 15.03
CA PHE A 173 -4.08 -10.57 14.73
C PHE A 173 -3.44 -10.54 13.34
N THR A 174 -2.29 -11.19 13.19
CA THR A 174 -1.65 -11.24 11.88
C THR A 174 -0.99 -12.58 11.62
N THR A 175 -0.85 -12.95 10.33
CA THR A 175 -0.07 -14.12 9.93
C THR A 175 1.29 -13.70 9.40
N ALA A 176 2.32 -14.46 9.76
CA ALA A 176 3.70 -14.26 9.34
C ALA A 176 4.39 -15.62 9.06
N ALA A 177 5.55 -15.60 8.41
CA ALA A 177 6.21 -16.82 7.91
C ALA A 177 7.32 -17.37 8.81
N SER A 178 7.69 -16.66 9.87
CA SER A 178 8.72 -17.07 10.83
C SER A 178 8.53 -16.40 12.19
N SER A 179 9.22 -16.91 13.21
CA SER A 179 9.21 -16.31 14.54
C SER A 179 9.74 -14.86 14.53
N GLU A 180 10.80 -14.59 13.74
CA GLU A 180 11.37 -13.24 13.63
C GLU A 180 10.39 -12.25 12.97
N GLU A 181 9.57 -12.72 12.03
CA GLU A 181 8.50 -11.90 11.45
C GLU A 181 7.35 -11.70 12.45
N CYS A 182 7.02 -12.71 13.25
CA CYS A 182 6.04 -12.57 14.32
C CYS A 182 6.49 -11.51 15.33
N ASP A 183 7.73 -11.60 15.81
CA ASP A 183 8.32 -10.61 16.73
C ASP A 183 8.32 -9.21 16.14
N TYR A 184 8.58 -9.08 14.83
CA TYR A 184 8.51 -7.81 14.11
C TYR A 184 7.07 -7.26 14.11
N CYS A 185 6.08 -8.08 13.80
CA CYS A 185 4.67 -7.68 13.77
C CYS A 185 4.17 -7.26 15.17
N GLU A 186 4.55 -7.98 16.21
CA GLU A 186 4.18 -7.65 17.60
C GLU A 186 4.82 -6.35 18.06
N ARG A 187 6.06 -6.07 17.69
CA ARG A 187 6.70 -4.75 17.94
C ARG A 187 5.98 -3.59 17.22
N LEU A 188 5.33 -3.85 16.10
CA LEU A 188 4.50 -2.86 15.38
C LEU A 188 3.10 -2.67 15.99
N GLY A 189 2.74 -3.47 17.00
CA GLY A 189 1.47 -3.35 17.71
C GLY A 189 0.47 -4.48 17.43
N ALA A 190 0.87 -5.58 16.78
CA ALA A 190 0.00 -6.75 16.71
C ALA A 190 -0.21 -7.33 18.12
N THR A 191 -1.46 -7.59 18.48
CA THR A 191 -1.83 -8.27 19.73
C THR A 191 -1.32 -9.71 19.72
N ARG A 192 -1.34 -10.35 18.53
CA ARG A 192 -0.85 -11.70 18.32
C ARG A 192 -0.41 -11.87 16.86
N ALA A 193 0.85 -12.22 16.66
CA ALA A 193 1.35 -12.69 15.38
C ALA A 193 1.38 -14.23 15.35
N ILE A 194 0.93 -14.82 14.25
CA ILE A 194 0.70 -16.26 14.09
C ILE A 194 1.66 -16.76 13.01
N ASN A 195 2.62 -17.61 13.40
CA ASN A 195 3.46 -18.28 12.41
C ASN A 195 2.63 -19.35 11.68
N PHE A 196 2.19 -19.05 10.46
CA PHE A 196 1.32 -19.93 9.69
C PHE A 196 1.94 -21.28 9.30
N ARG A 197 3.23 -21.48 9.56
CA ARG A 197 3.92 -22.76 9.34
C ARG A 197 3.75 -23.71 10.51
N ASP A 198 3.55 -23.17 11.70
CA ASP A 198 3.51 -23.92 12.95
C ASP A 198 2.13 -23.92 13.60
N GLU A 199 1.28 -22.93 13.27
CA GLU A 199 -0.02 -22.71 13.91
C GLU A 199 -1.14 -22.54 12.89
N ASP A 200 -2.37 -22.98 13.25
CA ASP A 200 -3.56 -22.67 12.47
C ASP A 200 -4.17 -21.34 12.93
N PHE A 201 -4.10 -20.32 12.10
CA PHE A 201 -4.68 -19.01 12.39
C PHE A 201 -6.20 -19.06 12.67
N VAL A 202 -6.91 -20.05 12.11
CA VAL A 202 -8.35 -20.22 12.34
C VAL A 202 -8.61 -20.57 13.79
N GLU A 203 -7.83 -21.47 14.36
CA GLU A 203 -7.97 -21.88 15.76
C GLU A 203 -7.64 -20.72 16.68
N VAL A 204 -6.48 -20.08 16.49
CA VAL A 204 -6.02 -18.94 17.32
C VAL A 204 -7.04 -17.79 17.31
N VAL A 205 -7.54 -17.40 16.14
CA VAL A 205 -8.48 -16.27 16.03
C VAL A 205 -9.86 -16.66 16.60
N ARG A 206 -10.31 -17.91 16.44
CA ARG A 206 -11.58 -18.37 17.03
C ARG A 206 -11.53 -18.44 18.55
N GLU A 207 -10.43 -18.85 19.15
CA GLU A 207 -10.24 -18.82 20.60
C GLU A 207 -10.33 -17.39 21.16
N ALA A 208 -9.92 -16.40 20.38
CA ALA A 208 -10.08 -14.97 20.71
C ALA A 208 -11.49 -14.42 20.41
N GLY A 209 -12.47 -15.27 20.04
CA GLY A 209 -13.85 -14.85 19.75
C GLY A 209 -14.16 -14.60 18.28
N GLY A 210 -13.22 -14.88 17.36
CA GLY A 210 -13.33 -14.68 15.93
C GLY A 210 -13.00 -13.24 15.48
N ALA A 211 -12.72 -13.07 14.19
CA ALA A 211 -12.40 -11.77 13.59
C ALA A 211 -13.66 -11.00 13.20
N ASP A 212 -13.71 -9.71 13.53
CA ASP A 212 -14.71 -8.74 13.05
C ASP A 212 -14.40 -8.27 11.63
N ILE A 213 -13.10 -8.07 11.37
CA ILE A 213 -12.58 -7.58 10.09
C ILE A 213 -11.41 -8.45 9.68
N ILE A 214 -11.34 -8.80 8.40
CA ILE A 214 -10.21 -9.55 7.84
C ILE A 214 -9.72 -8.81 6.59
N LEU A 215 -8.42 -8.49 6.54
CA LEU A 215 -7.74 -7.97 5.37
C LEU A 215 -6.92 -9.10 4.73
N ASP A 216 -7.32 -9.49 3.52
CA ASP A 216 -6.73 -10.63 2.82
C ASP A 216 -5.98 -10.20 1.55
N ILE A 217 -4.70 -10.54 1.50
CA ILE A 217 -3.83 -10.39 0.32
C ILE A 217 -3.45 -11.76 -0.27
N ILE A 218 -3.87 -12.85 0.36
CA ILE A 218 -3.41 -14.22 0.04
C ILE A 218 -4.38 -14.93 -0.91
N ALA A 219 -5.67 -14.95 -0.57
CA ALA A 219 -6.69 -15.68 -1.30
C ALA A 219 -6.45 -17.22 -1.34
N GLY A 220 -6.88 -17.90 -2.40
CA GLY A 220 -6.77 -19.36 -2.49
C GLY A 220 -7.48 -20.05 -1.33
N ASP A 221 -6.82 -21.00 -0.70
CA ASP A 221 -7.33 -21.75 0.46
C ASP A 221 -7.62 -20.90 1.71
N TYR A 222 -7.07 -19.68 1.78
CA TYR A 222 -7.33 -18.75 2.87
C TYR A 222 -8.77 -18.24 2.89
N VAL A 223 -9.46 -18.16 1.76
CA VAL A 223 -10.83 -17.62 1.69
C VAL A 223 -11.79 -18.42 2.55
N GLU A 224 -11.84 -19.77 2.43
CA GLU A 224 -12.69 -20.60 3.30
C GLU A 224 -12.24 -20.58 4.76
N ARG A 225 -10.93 -20.54 4.99
CA ARG A 225 -10.37 -20.43 6.34
C ARG A 225 -10.74 -19.09 6.99
N ASN A 226 -10.79 -17.99 6.21
CA ASN A 226 -11.28 -16.70 6.66
C ASN A 226 -12.76 -16.75 7.06
N PHE A 227 -13.61 -17.46 6.29
CA PHE A 227 -15.01 -17.67 6.67
C PHE A 227 -15.16 -18.43 7.99
N LYS A 228 -14.23 -19.36 8.27
CA LYS A 228 -14.21 -20.09 9.55
C LYS A 228 -13.73 -19.22 10.71
N ALA A 229 -12.70 -18.42 10.50
CA ALA A 229 -12.11 -17.50 11.49
C ALA A 229 -13.01 -16.29 11.81
N ALA A 230 -13.83 -15.87 10.86
CA ALA A 230 -14.74 -14.73 10.99
C ALA A 230 -15.85 -15.01 12.02
N ARG A 231 -16.23 -14.02 12.82
CA ARG A 231 -17.43 -14.05 13.66
C ARG A 231 -18.68 -13.72 12.83
N HIS A 232 -19.86 -13.67 13.47
CA HIS A 232 -21.07 -13.22 12.81
C HIS A 232 -20.96 -11.74 12.43
N ASP A 233 -21.54 -11.37 11.28
CA ASP A 233 -21.56 -10.01 10.72
C ASP A 233 -20.16 -9.46 10.34
N ALA A 234 -19.15 -10.32 10.31
CA ALA A 234 -17.79 -9.91 9.97
C ALA A 234 -17.65 -9.46 8.51
N ARG A 235 -16.68 -8.57 8.29
CA ARG A 235 -16.32 -8.06 6.97
C ARG A 235 -14.95 -8.59 6.55
N ILE A 236 -14.88 -9.19 5.37
CA ILE A 236 -13.66 -9.75 4.77
C ILE A 236 -13.37 -8.93 3.51
N VAL A 237 -12.18 -8.36 3.44
CA VAL A 237 -11.74 -7.46 2.36
C VAL A 237 -10.58 -8.09 1.61
N GLN A 238 -10.81 -8.46 0.36
CA GLN A 238 -9.81 -9.01 -0.55
C GLN A 238 -9.17 -7.90 -1.37
N ILE A 239 -7.85 -7.73 -1.29
CA ILE A 239 -7.13 -6.69 -2.03
C ILE A 239 -5.99 -7.22 -2.90
N ALA A 240 -5.63 -8.51 -2.76
CA ALA A 240 -4.69 -9.19 -3.65
C ALA A 240 -4.96 -10.70 -3.69
N PHE A 241 -4.29 -11.42 -4.58
CA PHE A 241 -4.51 -12.84 -4.85
C PHE A 241 -3.18 -13.60 -4.96
N ASN A 242 -2.34 -13.53 -3.93
CA ASN A 242 -0.98 -14.12 -3.97
C ASN A 242 -0.99 -15.64 -4.21
N LYS A 243 -2.06 -16.36 -3.78
CA LYS A 243 -2.29 -17.80 -4.06
C LYS A 243 -3.28 -18.05 -5.22
N GLY A 244 -3.55 -17.02 -6.04
CA GLY A 244 -4.44 -17.13 -7.19
C GLY A 244 -5.89 -16.72 -6.88
N SER A 245 -6.62 -16.34 -7.95
CA SER A 245 -7.97 -15.79 -7.87
C SER A 245 -9.09 -16.81 -8.22
N LYS A 246 -8.72 -17.99 -8.69
CA LYS A 246 -9.69 -19.04 -9.05
C LYS A 246 -9.65 -20.13 -7.98
N MET A 247 -10.78 -20.41 -7.36
CA MET A 247 -10.92 -21.40 -6.31
C MET A 247 -12.35 -21.96 -6.25
N GLU A 248 -12.50 -23.16 -5.76
CA GLU A 248 -13.79 -23.72 -5.37
C GLU A 248 -13.99 -23.46 -3.88
N ILE A 249 -15.12 -22.88 -3.47
CA ILE A 249 -15.40 -22.47 -2.10
C ILE A 249 -16.80 -22.85 -1.64
N ASN A 250 -16.93 -23.20 -0.36
CA ASN A 250 -18.22 -23.38 0.29
C ASN A 250 -18.75 -22.04 0.82
N LEU A 251 -19.82 -21.52 0.24
CA LEU A 251 -20.45 -20.25 0.63
C LEU A 251 -21.42 -20.36 1.80
N MET A 252 -21.71 -21.58 2.31
CA MET A 252 -22.64 -21.74 3.43
C MET A 252 -22.29 -20.87 4.66
N PRO A 253 -21.02 -20.72 5.08
CA PRO A 253 -20.65 -19.82 6.19
C PRO A 253 -20.99 -18.36 5.94
N VAL A 254 -20.96 -17.89 4.69
CA VAL A 254 -21.34 -16.51 4.33
C VAL A 254 -22.79 -16.23 4.72
N MET A 255 -23.68 -17.15 4.37
CA MET A 255 -25.11 -17.07 4.74
C MET A 255 -25.32 -17.23 6.25
N LEU A 256 -24.75 -18.27 6.84
CA LEU A 256 -25.00 -18.62 8.26
C LEU A 256 -24.47 -17.53 9.22
N LYS A 257 -23.36 -16.92 8.89
CA LYS A 257 -22.72 -15.86 9.70
C LYS A 257 -23.03 -14.45 9.21
N ARG A 258 -23.81 -14.27 8.15
CA ARG A 258 -24.11 -12.97 7.52
C ARG A 258 -22.87 -12.17 7.17
N LEU A 259 -21.85 -12.85 6.58
CA LEU A 259 -20.57 -12.25 6.25
C LEU A 259 -20.71 -11.29 5.07
N THR A 260 -19.96 -10.20 5.13
CA THR A 260 -19.68 -9.37 3.96
C THR A 260 -18.33 -9.75 3.39
N TYR A 261 -18.32 -10.29 2.17
CA TYR A 261 -17.08 -10.54 1.41
C TYR A 261 -16.99 -9.52 0.28
N THR A 262 -15.97 -8.69 0.29
CA THR A 262 -15.78 -7.58 -0.65
C THR A 262 -14.32 -7.47 -1.09
N GLY A 263 -14.05 -6.62 -2.06
CA GLY A 263 -12.70 -6.32 -2.52
C GLY A 263 -12.65 -4.96 -3.21
N SER A 264 -11.46 -4.45 -3.40
CA SER A 264 -11.26 -3.18 -4.10
C SER A 264 -9.93 -3.12 -4.84
N THR A 265 -9.86 -2.21 -5.79
CA THR A 265 -8.63 -1.68 -6.37
C THR A 265 -8.65 -0.16 -6.16
N LEU A 266 -7.57 0.40 -5.63
CA LEU A 266 -7.51 1.83 -5.33
C LEU A 266 -7.29 2.66 -6.59
N ARG A 267 -6.39 2.22 -7.47
CA ARG A 267 -5.93 2.98 -8.65
C ARG A 267 -7.06 3.43 -9.57
N SER A 268 -8.08 2.59 -9.76
CA SER A 268 -9.24 2.86 -10.61
C SER A 268 -10.36 3.66 -9.93
N ARG A 269 -10.22 4.00 -8.65
CA ARG A 269 -11.22 4.81 -7.94
C ARG A 269 -11.21 6.25 -8.47
N PRO A 270 -12.37 6.93 -8.47
CA PRO A 270 -12.45 8.35 -8.85
C PRO A 270 -11.51 9.22 -8.01
N ASP A 271 -10.99 10.30 -8.62
CA ASP A 271 -10.08 11.21 -7.91
C ASP A 271 -10.71 11.83 -6.67
N ALA A 272 -11.99 12.18 -6.70
CA ALA A 272 -12.73 12.66 -5.53
C ALA A 272 -12.70 11.68 -4.34
N PHE A 273 -12.70 10.36 -4.60
CA PHE A 273 -12.57 9.35 -3.55
C PHE A 273 -11.17 9.37 -2.93
N LYS A 274 -10.13 9.42 -3.77
CA LYS A 274 -8.74 9.49 -3.30
C LYS A 274 -8.47 10.80 -2.55
N THR A 275 -9.04 11.92 -3.02
CA THR A 275 -8.99 13.22 -2.34
C THR A 275 -9.58 13.16 -0.93
N ALA A 276 -10.72 12.48 -0.77
CA ALA A 276 -11.34 12.29 0.55
C ALA A 276 -10.44 11.46 1.47
N ILE A 277 -9.83 10.38 0.95
CA ILE A 277 -8.87 9.57 1.71
C ILE A 277 -7.64 10.40 2.10
N ALA A 278 -7.08 11.19 1.17
CA ALA A 278 -5.93 12.08 1.45
C ALA A 278 -6.24 13.05 2.60
N ALA A 279 -7.43 13.67 2.58
CA ALA A 279 -7.86 14.59 3.64
C ALA A 279 -7.98 13.87 5.00
N GLU A 280 -8.60 12.68 5.03
CA GLU A 280 -8.73 11.91 6.27
C GLU A 280 -7.38 11.44 6.81
N LEU A 281 -6.46 10.99 5.96
CA LEU A 281 -5.12 10.61 6.38
C LEU A 281 -4.36 11.80 6.98
N GLN A 282 -4.42 12.96 6.32
CA GLN A 282 -3.79 14.19 6.79
C GLN A 282 -4.34 14.63 8.15
N GLU A 283 -5.65 14.52 8.37
CA GLU A 283 -6.32 14.96 9.59
C GLU A 283 -6.20 13.96 10.74
N LYS A 284 -6.41 12.66 10.45
CA LYS A 284 -6.63 11.64 11.48
C LYS A 284 -5.41 10.74 11.72
N VAL A 285 -4.55 10.57 10.71
CA VAL A 285 -3.46 9.58 10.74
C VAL A 285 -2.09 10.25 10.88
N TRP A 286 -1.78 11.28 10.08
CA TRP A 286 -0.49 11.96 10.12
C TRP A 286 -0.11 12.49 11.50
N PRO A 287 -1.06 13.03 12.33
CA PRO A 287 -0.75 13.46 13.70
C PRO A 287 -0.33 12.33 14.66
N LEU A 288 -0.47 11.06 14.25
CA LEU A 288 -0.05 9.92 15.07
C LEU A 288 1.45 9.62 14.94
N PHE A 289 2.12 10.16 13.93
CA PHE A 289 3.58 10.09 13.80
C PHE A 289 4.28 11.08 14.73
N PRO A 290 5.49 10.76 15.22
CA PRO A 290 6.11 9.43 15.27
C PRO A 290 5.73 8.64 16.53
N LYS A 291 4.69 9.06 17.27
CA LYS A 291 4.40 8.51 18.61
C LYS A 291 3.72 7.15 18.60
N LYS A 292 2.82 6.93 17.63
CA LYS A 292 2.04 5.69 17.48
C LYS A 292 2.31 4.97 16.16
N LEU A 293 2.82 5.69 15.18
CA LEU A 293 3.15 5.18 13.86
C LEU A 293 4.61 5.47 13.54
N VAL A 294 5.26 4.54 12.87
CA VAL A 294 6.64 4.68 12.38
C VAL A 294 6.74 4.23 10.92
N THR A 295 7.72 4.76 10.21
CA THR A 295 8.08 4.25 8.90
C THR A 295 8.81 2.93 9.03
N VAL A 296 8.54 2.00 8.10
CA VAL A 296 9.13 0.66 8.10
C VAL A 296 9.82 0.40 6.75
N THR A 297 10.89 1.11 6.50
CA THR A 297 11.70 0.97 5.30
C THR A 297 12.67 -0.20 5.45
N HIS A 298 12.54 -1.20 4.56
CA HIS A 298 13.45 -2.35 4.50
C HIS A 298 14.79 -1.97 3.85
N SER A 299 14.69 -1.35 2.68
CA SER A 299 15.86 -0.93 1.90
C SER A 299 15.53 0.26 1.00
N VAL A 300 16.56 1.04 0.70
CA VAL A 300 16.55 2.09 -0.30
C VAL A 300 17.59 1.73 -1.34
N LEU A 301 17.15 1.46 -2.56
CA LEU A 301 18.00 1.05 -3.68
C LEU A 301 18.03 2.17 -4.72
N PRO A 302 19.12 2.33 -5.49
CA PRO A 302 19.09 3.24 -6.64
C PRO A 302 18.05 2.75 -7.66
N MET A 303 17.45 3.66 -8.40
CA MET A 303 16.42 3.35 -9.40
C MET A 303 16.94 2.38 -10.49
N SER A 304 18.23 2.41 -10.76
CA SER A 304 18.91 1.43 -11.65
C SER A 304 18.79 -0.02 -11.18
N GLN A 305 18.47 -0.25 -9.91
CA GLN A 305 18.26 -1.58 -9.32
C GLN A 305 16.76 -1.94 -9.17
N ALA A 306 15.88 -1.32 -9.95
CA ALA A 306 14.44 -1.63 -9.89
C ALA A 306 14.14 -3.11 -10.15
N ALA A 307 14.90 -3.77 -11.02
CA ALA A 307 14.80 -5.22 -11.25
C ALA A 307 15.10 -6.03 -9.98
N GLU A 308 16.15 -5.67 -9.25
CA GLU A 308 16.52 -6.32 -7.97
C GLU A 308 15.44 -6.08 -6.90
N ALA A 309 14.92 -4.85 -6.77
CA ALA A 309 13.85 -4.51 -5.87
C ALA A 309 12.57 -5.33 -6.12
N HIS A 310 12.20 -5.52 -7.39
CA HIS A 310 11.07 -6.36 -7.77
C HIS A 310 11.33 -7.84 -7.48
N ALA A 311 12.52 -8.35 -7.75
CA ALA A 311 12.90 -9.73 -7.42
C ALA A 311 12.85 -9.98 -5.89
N MET A 312 13.35 -9.04 -5.08
CA MET A 312 13.29 -9.08 -3.62
C MET A 312 11.84 -9.14 -3.11
N MET A 313 10.95 -8.34 -3.69
CA MET A 313 9.52 -8.35 -3.34
C MET A 313 8.85 -9.67 -3.74
N GLU A 314 9.12 -10.21 -4.93
CA GLU A 314 8.60 -11.49 -5.39
C GLU A 314 9.03 -12.66 -4.50
N ALA A 315 10.26 -12.64 -4.03
CA ALA A 315 10.82 -13.65 -3.14
C ALA A 315 10.33 -13.50 -1.67
N ALA A 316 9.53 -12.47 -1.38
CA ALA A 316 9.10 -12.12 -0.01
C ALA A 316 10.28 -11.99 0.97
N GLN A 317 11.42 -11.45 0.51
CA GLN A 317 12.66 -11.29 1.28
C GLN A 317 12.78 -9.90 1.94
N HIS A 318 11.65 -9.24 2.19
CA HIS A 318 11.62 -7.90 2.77
C HIS A 318 10.61 -7.82 3.94
N ARG A 319 10.85 -6.86 4.83
CA ARG A 319 9.91 -6.46 5.89
C ARG A 319 9.62 -4.97 5.72
N GLY A 320 8.33 -4.61 5.68
CA GLY A 320 7.93 -3.22 5.38
C GLY A 320 8.10 -2.86 3.90
N LYS A 321 8.69 -1.70 3.61
CA LYS A 321 8.75 -1.08 2.28
C LYS A 321 10.14 -1.16 1.64
N ILE A 322 10.15 -1.42 0.35
CA ILE A 322 11.33 -1.24 -0.51
C ILE A 322 11.14 0.09 -1.25
N LEU A 323 12.16 0.93 -1.24
CA LEU A 323 12.15 2.23 -1.89
C LEU A 323 13.21 2.27 -2.99
N LEU A 324 12.92 3.03 -4.06
CA LEU A 324 13.85 3.34 -5.12
C LEU A 324 14.15 4.84 -5.10
N LYS A 325 15.40 5.19 -5.33
CA LYS A 325 15.88 6.57 -5.38
C LYS A 325 16.49 6.86 -6.76
N PRO A 326 16.11 7.96 -7.40
CA PRO A 326 16.70 8.40 -8.67
C PRO A 326 18.21 8.58 -8.63
#